data_ba29244263a1cffb0abc1eca0e72c082
#
_entry.id   ba29244263a1cffb0abc1eca0e72c082
#
_cell.length_a   1.000
_cell.length_b   1.000
_cell.length_c   1.000
_cell.angle_alpha   90.00
_cell.angle_beta   90.00
_cell.angle_gamma   90.00
#
_symmetry.space_group_name_H-M   'P 1'
#
loop_
_entity.id
_entity.type
_entity.pdbx_description
1 polymer ?
#
loop_
_entity_poly.entity_id
_entity_poly.type
_entity_poly.pdbx_seq_one_letter_code
_entity_poly.pdbx_strand_id
1 'polypeptide(L)'
;NSKNRKGKIIMKYICTVISVSDIEAAKKFYKDLFGLKIYQDYGKNIAFTCGLALQQDFDWLVNLPKEKVLKKSNNVEIAFEESDFDEFLIRLKQYENIEYLDEVMEHTWGQRVIRFYDLDGHIIEVGESMKIVIQRFLSTGMTMEEISSKMDAPIEDLTKLLNC
;
A
#
# COMPACT_ATOMS: atom_id res chain seq x y z
N ASN A 1 41.17 -18.10 24.80
CA ASN A 1 40.73 -16.79 24.32
C ASN A 1 39.76 -16.98 23.10
N SER A 2 38.50 -17.35 23.36
CA SER A 2 37.48 -17.36 22.34
C SER A 2 36.95 -15.91 22.18
N LYS A 3 37.46 -15.20 21.18
CA LYS A 3 36.87 -13.93 20.76
C LYS A 3 35.48 -14.22 20.17
N ASN A 4 34.41 -13.80 20.83
CA ASN A 4 33.06 -13.73 20.33
C ASN A 4 33.08 -12.91 19.03
N ARG A 5 33.09 -13.57 17.88
CA ARG A 5 32.71 -12.94 16.62
C ARG A 5 31.19 -12.78 16.70
N LYS A 6 30.69 -11.62 17.11
CA LYS A 6 29.32 -11.21 16.83
C LYS A 6 29.19 -11.19 15.30
N GLY A 7 28.68 -12.28 14.71
CA GLY A 7 28.44 -12.36 13.28
C GLY A 7 27.48 -11.23 12.90
N LYS A 8 27.85 -10.38 11.97
CA LYS A 8 26.98 -9.35 11.42
C LYS A 8 25.81 -10.08 10.76
N ILE A 9 24.59 -9.91 11.30
CA ILE A 9 23.37 -10.44 10.68
C ILE A 9 23.16 -9.64 9.40
N ILE A 10 23.21 -10.32 8.25
CA ILE A 10 22.92 -9.74 6.93
C ILE A 10 21.66 -10.43 6.43
N MET A 11 20.52 -9.76 6.58
CA MET A 11 19.23 -10.21 6.09
C MET A 11 18.66 -9.12 5.18
N LYS A 12 18.08 -9.52 4.03
CA LYS A 12 17.45 -8.60 3.08
C LYS A 12 15.97 -8.92 3.01
N TYR A 13 15.13 -7.90 3.25
CA TYR A 13 13.72 -7.97 2.90
C TYR A 13 13.58 -8.04 1.37
N ILE A 14 12.78 -8.99 0.86
CA ILE A 14 12.61 -9.19 -0.58
C ILE A 14 11.22 -8.71 -1.01
N CYS A 15 10.17 -9.26 -0.41
CA CYS A 15 8.79 -8.93 -0.76
C CYS A 15 7.80 -9.38 0.32
N THR A 16 6.58 -8.85 0.22
CA THR A 16 5.39 -9.43 0.84
C THR A 16 4.64 -10.22 -0.22
N VAL A 17 4.33 -11.48 0.05
CA VAL A 17 3.57 -12.37 -0.85
C VAL A 17 2.15 -12.47 -0.35
N ILE A 18 1.18 -12.18 -1.22
CA ILE A 18 -0.25 -12.30 -0.93
C ILE A 18 -0.88 -13.42 -1.76
N SER A 19 -1.90 -14.06 -1.17
CA SER A 19 -2.66 -15.14 -1.81
C SER A 19 -3.66 -14.58 -2.81
N VAL A 20 -3.69 -15.09 -4.04
CA VAL A 20 -4.68 -14.73 -5.04
C VAL A 20 -5.34 -15.98 -5.63
N SER A 21 -6.63 -15.88 -5.95
CA SER A 21 -7.39 -17.00 -6.52
C SER A 21 -7.14 -17.16 -8.02
N ASP A 22 -7.00 -16.03 -8.73
CA ASP A 22 -6.74 -15.95 -10.17
C ASP A 22 -5.58 -14.98 -10.43
N ILE A 23 -4.44 -15.52 -10.80
CA ILE A 23 -3.20 -14.75 -10.98
C ILE A 23 -3.30 -13.72 -12.12
N GLU A 24 -3.98 -14.06 -13.21
CA GLU A 24 -4.12 -13.14 -14.35
C GLU A 24 -5.07 -11.99 -14.03
N ALA A 25 -6.19 -12.28 -13.37
CA ALA A 25 -7.11 -11.25 -12.92
C ALA A 25 -6.45 -10.31 -11.89
N ALA A 26 -5.74 -10.86 -10.91
CA ALA A 26 -5.02 -10.09 -9.91
C ALA A 26 -3.88 -9.26 -10.54
N LYS A 27 -3.08 -9.84 -11.44
CA LYS A 27 -2.05 -9.14 -12.20
C LYS A 27 -2.61 -7.93 -12.93
N LYS A 28 -3.71 -8.13 -13.66
CA LYS A 28 -4.39 -7.05 -14.38
C LYS A 28 -4.87 -5.96 -13.43
N PHE A 29 -5.53 -6.32 -12.33
CA PHE A 29 -6.04 -5.41 -11.33
C PHE A 29 -4.95 -4.49 -10.77
N TYR A 30 -3.84 -5.07 -10.29
CA TYR A 30 -2.73 -4.30 -9.70
C TYR A 30 -1.97 -3.44 -10.72
N LYS A 31 -1.87 -3.90 -11.97
CA LYS A 31 -1.28 -3.09 -13.05
C LYS A 31 -2.18 -1.92 -13.46
N ASP A 32 -3.45 -2.18 -13.69
CA ASP A 32 -4.35 -1.18 -14.28
C ASP A 32 -4.79 -0.13 -13.26
N LEU A 33 -5.07 -0.54 -12.02
CA LEU A 33 -5.55 0.38 -10.98
C LEU A 33 -4.40 1.16 -10.32
N PHE A 34 -3.27 0.50 -10.04
CA PHE A 34 -2.15 1.09 -9.28
C PHE A 34 -0.91 1.35 -10.14
N GLY A 35 -0.90 0.98 -11.40
CA GLY A 35 0.24 1.19 -12.29
C GLY A 35 1.49 0.38 -11.91
N LEU A 36 1.33 -0.75 -11.18
CA LEU A 36 2.47 -1.53 -10.72
C LEU A 36 3.23 -2.18 -11.88
N LYS A 37 4.55 -2.10 -11.82
CA LYS A 37 5.45 -2.69 -12.83
C LYS A 37 5.89 -4.08 -12.38
N ILE A 38 5.74 -5.06 -13.29
CA ILE A 38 6.19 -6.43 -13.05
C ILE A 38 7.71 -6.46 -13.02
N TYR A 39 8.26 -7.08 -11.98
CA TYR A 39 9.67 -7.40 -11.85
C TYR A 39 9.97 -8.83 -12.34
N GLN A 40 9.16 -9.81 -11.93
CA GLN A 40 9.27 -11.21 -12.34
C GLN A 40 7.89 -11.82 -12.52
N ASP A 41 7.72 -12.65 -13.54
CA ASP A 41 6.50 -13.43 -13.81
C ASP A 41 6.89 -14.90 -14.00
N TYR A 42 6.48 -15.73 -13.05
CA TYR A 42 6.68 -17.19 -13.05
C TYR A 42 5.35 -17.95 -13.19
N GLY A 43 4.37 -17.36 -13.87
CA GLY A 43 3.03 -17.93 -14.03
C GLY A 43 2.20 -17.79 -12.77
N LYS A 44 2.27 -18.72 -11.83
CA LYS A 44 1.51 -18.66 -10.55
C LYS A 44 2.11 -17.74 -9.49
N ASN A 45 3.30 -17.20 -9.72
CA ASN A 45 3.95 -16.22 -8.86
C ASN A 45 4.37 -15.01 -9.69
N ILE A 46 3.93 -13.83 -9.30
CA ILE A 46 4.26 -12.56 -9.95
C ILE A 46 4.75 -11.58 -8.90
N ALA A 47 5.96 -11.04 -9.09
CA ALA A 47 6.52 -10.01 -8.23
C ALA A 47 6.52 -8.66 -8.94
N PHE A 48 6.13 -7.61 -8.22
CA PHE A 48 6.23 -6.23 -8.67
C PHE A 48 7.48 -5.54 -8.14
N THR A 49 7.93 -4.50 -8.82
CA THR A 49 9.13 -3.74 -8.46
C THR A 49 9.04 -3.06 -7.08
N CYS A 50 7.83 -2.83 -6.58
CA CYS A 50 7.58 -2.24 -5.24
C CYS A 50 7.76 -3.21 -4.07
N GLY A 51 7.98 -4.49 -4.32
CA GLY A 51 8.12 -5.50 -3.27
C GLY A 51 6.81 -6.19 -2.87
N LEU A 52 5.72 -5.99 -3.60
CA LEU A 52 4.52 -6.82 -3.51
C LEU A 52 4.65 -7.99 -4.47
N ALA A 53 4.21 -9.18 -4.06
CA ALA A 53 4.14 -10.36 -4.91
C ALA A 53 2.79 -11.06 -4.76
N LEU A 54 2.29 -11.60 -5.86
CA LEU A 54 1.05 -12.37 -5.95
C LEU A 54 1.38 -13.85 -6.05
N GLN A 55 0.64 -14.70 -5.36
CA GLN A 55 0.80 -16.15 -5.44
C GLN A 55 -0.55 -16.85 -5.60
N GLN A 56 -0.76 -17.53 -6.71
CA GLN A 56 -1.83 -18.50 -6.87
C GLN A 56 -1.42 -19.83 -6.23
N ASP A 57 -2.38 -20.60 -5.68
CA ASP A 57 -2.11 -21.80 -4.90
C ASP A 57 -1.17 -21.53 -3.70
N PHE A 58 -1.51 -20.47 -2.95
CA PHE A 58 -0.70 -19.99 -1.82
C PHE A 58 -0.56 -21.06 -0.72
N ASP A 59 -1.60 -21.87 -0.51
CA ASP A 59 -1.61 -23.02 0.39
C ASP A 59 -0.46 -23.99 0.09
N TRP A 60 -0.22 -24.30 -1.18
CA TRP A 60 0.93 -25.08 -1.60
C TRP A 60 2.27 -24.40 -1.25
N LEU A 61 2.39 -23.10 -1.52
CA LEU A 61 3.63 -22.34 -1.28
C LEU A 61 4.04 -22.38 0.19
N VAL A 62 3.09 -22.20 1.11
CA VAL A 62 3.37 -22.11 2.55
C VAL A 62 3.17 -23.44 3.29
N ASN A 63 2.80 -24.50 2.56
CA ASN A 63 2.54 -25.84 3.10
C ASN A 63 1.47 -25.85 4.20
N LEU A 64 0.33 -25.17 3.92
CA LEU A 64 -0.84 -25.16 4.80
C LEU A 64 -2.03 -25.86 4.13
N PRO A 65 -2.98 -26.40 4.90
CA PRO A 65 -4.27 -26.81 4.35
C PRO A 65 -5.00 -25.61 3.71
N LYS A 66 -5.66 -25.82 2.58
CA LYS A 66 -6.32 -24.77 1.79
C LYS A 66 -7.32 -23.94 2.61
N GLU A 67 -8.05 -24.58 3.51
CA GLU A 67 -9.03 -23.95 4.39
C GLU A 67 -8.40 -23.03 5.46
N LYS A 68 -7.07 -23.06 5.63
CA LYS A 68 -6.32 -22.15 6.50
C LYS A 68 -5.89 -20.86 5.81
N VAL A 69 -5.99 -20.79 4.49
CA VAL A 69 -5.75 -19.57 3.73
C VAL A 69 -7.04 -18.77 3.70
N LEU A 70 -7.15 -17.81 4.61
CA LEU A 70 -8.38 -17.06 4.85
C LEU A 70 -8.45 -15.82 3.97
N LYS A 71 -9.59 -15.64 3.29
CA LYS A 71 -9.97 -14.35 2.71
C LYS A 71 -10.45 -13.40 3.82
N LYS A 72 -10.24 -12.11 3.64
CA LYS A 72 -10.65 -11.08 4.61
C LYS A 72 -10.15 -11.37 6.03
N SER A 73 -8.89 -11.76 6.16
CA SER A 73 -8.26 -11.94 7.48
C SER A 73 -8.19 -10.63 8.26
N ASN A 74 -8.24 -9.47 7.58
CA ASN A 74 -8.36 -8.12 8.14
C ASN A 74 -7.24 -7.74 9.12
N ASN A 75 -6.06 -8.31 8.96
CA ASN A 75 -4.90 -8.10 9.82
C ASN A 75 -3.67 -7.55 9.08
N VAL A 76 -3.82 -7.23 7.79
CA VAL A 76 -2.80 -6.62 6.93
C VAL A 76 -3.47 -5.60 6.03
N GLU A 77 -2.82 -4.47 5.84
CA GLU A 77 -3.22 -3.43 4.90
C GLU A 77 -2.08 -3.20 3.91
N ILE A 78 -2.43 -3.07 2.62
CA ILE A 78 -1.50 -2.70 1.55
C ILE A 78 -1.78 -1.24 1.23
N ALA A 79 -0.85 -0.35 1.60
CA ALA A 79 -1.03 1.08 1.48
C ALA A 79 -0.32 1.64 0.25
N PHE A 80 -1.02 2.52 -0.46
CA PHE A 80 -0.53 3.29 -1.59
C PHE A 80 -0.71 4.78 -1.33
N GLU A 81 0.17 5.59 -1.90
CA GLU A 81 0.07 7.05 -1.93
C GLU A 81 -0.25 7.51 -3.35
N GLU A 82 -1.21 8.43 -3.50
CA GLU A 82 -1.65 8.97 -4.78
C GLU A 82 -1.61 10.50 -4.78
N SER A 83 -0.96 11.07 -5.78
CA SER A 83 -0.86 12.53 -5.92
C SER A 83 -2.12 13.16 -6.53
N ASP A 84 -2.82 12.41 -7.39
CA ASP A 84 -4.12 12.82 -7.93
C ASP A 84 -5.22 11.92 -7.39
N PHE A 85 -5.55 12.15 -6.12
CA PHE A 85 -6.51 11.33 -5.38
C PHE A 85 -7.92 11.36 -5.99
N ASP A 86 -8.34 12.51 -6.55
CA ASP A 86 -9.66 12.64 -7.16
C ASP A 86 -9.76 11.85 -8.47
N GLU A 87 -8.70 11.87 -9.30
CA GLU A 87 -8.62 11.04 -10.51
C GLU A 87 -8.56 9.55 -10.15
N PHE A 88 -7.86 9.18 -9.08
CA PHE A 88 -7.88 7.81 -8.58
C PHE A 88 -9.29 7.35 -8.22
N LEU A 89 -10.08 8.17 -7.52
CA LEU A 89 -11.46 7.83 -7.17
C LEU A 89 -12.33 7.62 -8.42
N ILE A 90 -12.09 8.39 -9.49
CA ILE A 90 -12.77 8.20 -10.78
C ILE A 90 -12.40 6.84 -11.40
N ARG A 91 -11.12 6.49 -11.42
CA ARG A 91 -10.64 5.18 -11.91
C ARG A 91 -11.22 4.03 -11.09
N LEU A 92 -11.21 4.16 -9.76
CA LEU A 92 -11.72 3.12 -8.85
C LEU A 92 -13.19 2.82 -9.09
N LYS A 93 -14.01 3.84 -9.36
CA LYS A 93 -15.44 3.70 -9.66
C LYS A 93 -15.74 2.93 -10.96
N GLN A 94 -14.77 2.73 -11.84
CA GLN A 94 -14.93 1.92 -13.05
C GLN A 94 -14.93 0.41 -12.75
N TYR A 95 -14.57 0.01 -11.54
CA TYR A 95 -14.60 -1.38 -11.06
C TYR A 95 -15.90 -1.64 -10.31
N GLU A 96 -16.87 -2.29 -10.98
CA GLU A 96 -18.24 -2.46 -10.48
C GLU A 96 -18.36 -3.31 -9.19
N ASN A 97 -17.40 -4.19 -8.93
CA ASN A 97 -17.49 -5.17 -7.84
C ASN A 97 -16.51 -4.89 -6.68
N ILE A 98 -16.06 -3.65 -6.53
CA ILE A 98 -15.23 -3.26 -5.39
C ILE A 98 -16.08 -3.20 -4.13
N GLU A 99 -15.65 -3.92 -3.11
CA GLU A 99 -16.24 -3.83 -1.78
C GLU A 99 -15.45 -2.81 -0.94
N TYR A 100 -16.08 -1.70 -0.64
CA TYR A 100 -15.50 -0.65 0.18
C TYR A 100 -15.61 -1.00 1.66
N LEU A 101 -14.58 -0.68 2.45
CA LEU A 101 -14.64 -0.78 3.91
C LEU A 101 -15.39 0.42 4.49
N ASP A 102 -15.19 1.60 3.89
CA ASP A 102 -15.82 2.85 4.29
C ASP A 102 -15.87 3.82 3.10
N GLU A 103 -16.53 4.96 3.28
CA GLU A 103 -16.44 6.09 2.37
C GLU A 103 -15.05 6.76 2.48
N VAL A 104 -14.79 7.74 1.60
CA VAL A 104 -13.59 8.58 1.73
C VAL A 104 -13.61 9.26 3.09
N MET A 105 -12.55 9.03 3.90
CA MET A 105 -12.36 9.68 5.19
C MET A 105 -11.22 10.70 5.08
N GLU A 106 -11.32 11.77 5.89
CA GLU A 106 -10.20 12.69 6.13
C GLU A 106 -9.68 12.48 7.55
N HIS A 107 -8.40 12.16 7.69
CA HIS A 107 -7.74 12.06 8.98
C HIS A 107 -7.54 13.45 9.63
N THR A 108 -7.33 13.47 10.95
CA THR A 108 -7.11 14.72 11.72
C THR A 108 -5.95 15.55 11.19
N TRP A 109 -4.95 14.93 10.57
CA TRP A 109 -3.83 15.59 9.91
C TRP A 109 -4.12 16.04 8.48
N GLY A 110 -5.39 15.91 8.01
CA GLY A 110 -5.87 16.45 6.74
C GLY A 110 -5.67 15.56 5.52
N GLN A 111 -5.13 14.36 5.67
CA GLN A 111 -5.00 13.39 4.58
C GLN A 111 -6.34 12.70 4.31
N ARG A 112 -6.80 12.74 3.07
CA ARG A 112 -7.94 11.92 2.63
C ARG A 112 -7.44 10.51 2.30
N VAL A 113 -8.23 9.51 2.68
CA VAL A 113 -7.95 8.10 2.40
C VAL A 113 -9.23 7.37 2.00
N ILE A 114 -9.09 6.30 1.22
CA ILE A 114 -10.15 5.35 0.92
C ILE A 114 -9.64 3.94 1.15
N ARG A 115 -10.49 3.08 1.75
CA ARG A 115 -10.18 1.67 1.99
C ARG A 115 -11.19 0.76 1.33
N PHE A 116 -10.69 -0.28 0.70
CA PHE A 116 -11.50 -1.28 0.02
C PHE A 116 -10.77 -2.62 -0.03
N TYR A 117 -11.48 -3.69 -0.40
CA TYR A 117 -10.86 -4.98 -0.64
C TYR A 117 -10.42 -5.11 -2.10
N ASP A 118 -9.25 -5.75 -2.29
CA ASP A 118 -8.88 -6.26 -3.61
C ASP A 118 -9.75 -7.46 -4.01
N LEU A 119 -9.47 -8.09 -5.15
CA LEU A 119 -10.24 -9.21 -5.69
C LEU A 119 -10.26 -10.44 -4.76
N ASP A 120 -9.30 -10.54 -3.83
CA ASP A 120 -9.12 -11.69 -2.94
C ASP A 120 -9.36 -11.37 -1.47
N GLY A 121 -9.77 -10.14 -1.15
CA GLY A 121 -10.14 -9.72 0.19
C GLY A 121 -8.97 -9.21 1.03
N HIS A 122 -7.90 -8.73 0.42
CA HIS A 122 -6.88 -7.96 1.12
C HIS A 122 -7.31 -6.50 1.24
N ILE A 123 -7.07 -5.91 2.41
CA ILE A 123 -7.37 -4.50 2.62
C ILE A 123 -6.35 -3.67 1.83
N ILE A 124 -6.87 -2.79 1.00
CA ILE A 124 -6.12 -1.76 0.30
C ILE A 124 -6.46 -0.41 0.93
N GLU A 125 -5.44 0.38 1.24
CA GLU A 125 -5.57 1.80 1.50
C GLU A 125 -4.95 2.59 0.35
N VAL A 126 -5.66 3.60 -0.13
CA VAL A 126 -5.07 4.65 -0.96
C VAL A 126 -5.25 5.97 -0.26
N GLY A 127 -4.14 6.63 0.05
CA GLY A 127 -4.11 7.94 0.70
C GLY A 127 -3.61 9.02 -0.24
N GLU A 128 -4.05 10.27 0.00
CA GLU A 128 -3.44 11.43 -0.65
C GLU A 128 -1.94 11.50 -0.34
N SER A 129 -1.14 11.90 -1.32
CA SER A 129 0.26 12.25 -1.07
C SER A 129 0.38 13.29 0.03
N MET A 130 1.19 13.01 1.04
CA MET A 130 1.43 13.94 2.15
C MET A 130 2.00 15.27 1.65
N LYS A 131 2.79 15.26 0.57
CA LYS A 131 3.25 16.47 -0.13
C LYS A 131 2.07 17.34 -0.58
N ILE A 132 1.05 16.74 -1.20
CA ILE A 132 -0.15 17.47 -1.68
C ILE A 132 -0.93 18.02 -0.49
N VAL A 133 -1.05 17.26 0.60
CA VAL A 133 -1.73 17.73 1.83
C VAL A 133 -1.02 18.97 2.40
N ILE A 134 0.31 18.94 2.53
CA ILE A 134 1.09 20.08 3.02
C ILE A 134 0.94 21.29 2.07
N GLN A 135 1.05 21.07 0.77
CA GLN A 135 0.87 22.15 -0.24
C GLN A 135 -0.53 22.77 -0.17
N ARG A 136 -1.56 21.96 0.06
CA ARG A 136 -2.94 22.44 0.25
C ARG A 136 -3.03 23.35 1.48
N PHE A 137 -2.44 22.97 2.62
CA PHE A 137 -2.43 23.82 3.82
C PHE A 137 -1.66 25.13 3.60
N LEU A 138 -0.48 25.07 2.97
CA LEU A 138 0.28 26.26 2.61
C LEU A 138 -0.53 27.21 1.72
N SER A 139 -1.28 26.66 0.75
CA SER A 139 -2.13 27.45 -0.15
C SER A 139 -3.30 28.15 0.55
N THR A 140 -3.72 27.67 1.71
CA THR A 140 -4.73 28.32 2.56
C THR A 140 -4.13 29.39 3.49
N GLY A 141 -2.82 29.61 3.44
CA GLY A 141 -2.11 30.59 4.24
C GLY A 141 -1.61 30.09 5.60
N MET A 142 -1.70 28.77 5.87
CA MET A 142 -1.09 28.21 7.08
C MET A 142 0.43 28.30 7.04
N THR A 143 1.04 28.59 8.19
CA THR A 143 2.51 28.53 8.35
C THR A 143 2.99 27.09 8.54
N MET A 144 4.28 26.83 8.37
CA MET A 144 4.85 25.51 8.62
C MET A 144 4.72 25.08 10.09
N GLU A 145 4.72 26.02 11.02
CA GLU A 145 4.52 25.79 12.46
C GLU A 145 3.07 25.32 12.74
N GLU A 146 2.09 25.97 12.11
CA GLU A 146 0.67 25.57 12.21
C GLU A 146 0.43 24.19 11.59
N ILE A 147 1.05 23.92 10.44
CA ILE A 147 0.97 22.61 9.77
C ILE A 147 1.64 21.54 10.64
N SER A 148 2.81 21.81 11.20
CA SER A 148 3.52 20.92 12.13
C SER A 148 2.65 20.55 13.33
N SER A 149 1.98 21.54 13.92
CA SER A 149 1.05 21.29 15.03
C SER A 149 -0.17 20.47 14.60
N LYS A 150 -0.75 20.77 13.44
CA LYS A 150 -1.94 20.07 12.91
C LYS A 150 -1.64 18.62 12.54
N MET A 151 -0.47 18.35 11.99
CA MET A 151 -0.06 17.03 11.49
C MET A 151 0.67 16.21 12.57
N ASP A 152 0.95 16.80 13.73
CA ASP A 152 1.75 16.20 14.80
C ASP A 152 3.10 15.65 14.28
N ALA A 153 3.78 16.45 13.44
CA ALA A 153 5.00 16.08 12.76
C ALA A 153 6.03 17.22 12.80
N PRO A 154 7.34 16.91 13.00
CA PRO A 154 8.39 17.90 13.00
C PRO A 154 8.48 18.64 11.65
N ILE A 155 8.73 19.98 11.67
CA ILE A 155 8.89 20.81 10.47
C ILE A 155 9.96 20.24 9.53
N GLU A 156 11.06 19.66 10.09
CA GLU A 156 12.10 19.04 9.30
C GLU A 156 11.58 17.89 8.44
N ASP A 157 10.68 17.04 8.99
CA ASP A 157 10.11 15.91 8.27
C ASP A 157 9.10 16.38 7.22
N LEU A 158 8.28 17.39 7.53
CA LEU A 158 7.38 18.01 6.56
C LEU A 158 8.15 18.63 5.39
N THR A 159 9.30 19.28 5.69
CA THR A 159 10.18 19.85 4.67
C THR A 159 10.78 18.77 3.76
N LYS A 160 11.16 17.61 4.31
CA LYS A 160 11.62 16.46 3.52
C LYS A 160 10.54 15.98 2.57
N LEU A 161 9.31 15.84 3.06
CA LEU A 161 8.15 15.41 2.24
C LEU A 161 7.88 16.38 1.07
N LEU A 162 8.04 17.68 1.27
CA LEU A 162 7.88 18.67 0.19
C LEU A 162 8.95 18.54 -0.90
N ASN A 163 10.15 18.03 -0.55
CA ASN A 163 11.29 17.96 -1.46
C ASN A 163 11.46 16.57 -2.12
N CYS A 164 10.59 15.60 -1.82
CA CYS A 164 10.54 14.26 -2.45
C CYS A 164 9.70 14.22 -3.77
#